data_dfde01ddf4d4d0b0fee283d75a891fd8
#
_entry.id   dfde01ddf4d4d0b0fee283d75a891fd8
#
_cell.length_a   1.000
_cell.length_b   1.000
_cell.length_c   1.000
_cell.angle_alpha   90.00
_cell.angle_beta   90.00
_cell.angle_gamma   90.00
#
_symmetry.space_group_name_H-M   'P 1'
#
loop_
_entity.id
_entity.type
_entity.pdbx_description
1 polymer ?
#
loop_
_entity_poly.entity_id
_entity_poly.type
_entity_poly.pdbx_seq_one_letter_code
_entity_poly.pdbx_strand_id
1 'polypeptide(L)'
;MEALTLIRPHESETKISRQADRFMPLPERLLLAISHQPENQCGQLSCKEETVDSALALLQHAFNYFEREIAGKRVLDFGCGYGQQTVAMAKAGAKYVAGLDINQKFLQRGRDLAAQHDLDGRVEFTDKLDECQLGSFDVVISQNSMEHYIQPVEILKIMKSALHPAGKLLITFGPPWFAPYGSHMQFMTRVPWINLMFGEATVMKVRQRFRNDGAMKYEEVEGGLAKMSVAKFERLVLQCGMKIQHKKYECIKGLDFLGKLPVLRELFINHVNCALVAC
;
A
#
# COMPACT_ATOMS: atom_id res chain seq x y z
N MET A 1 42.19 -10.61 43.30
CA MET A 1 42.02 -9.34 42.55
C MET A 1 42.42 -9.63 41.11
N GLU A 2 41.48 -10.05 40.28
CA GLU A 2 41.67 -10.26 38.86
C GLU A 2 40.94 -9.15 38.14
N ALA A 3 41.70 -8.40 37.30
CA ALA A 3 41.20 -7.31 36.50
C ALA A 3 40.47 -7.88 35.29
N LEU A 4 39.14 -7.71 35.21
CA LEU A 4 38.35 -7.96 34.01
C LEU A 4 38.69 -6.89 32.96
N THR A 5 39.43 -7.31 31.94
CA THR A 5 39.71 -6.51 30.76
C THR A 5 38.41 -6.42 29.94
N LEU A 6 37.78 -5.26 29.94
CA LEU A 6 36.65 -4.92 29.03
C LEU A 6 37.15 -4.86 27.58
N ILE A 7 36.90 -5.90 26.84
CA ILE A 7 37.09 -5.91 25.38
C ILE A 7 35.96 -5.06 24.76
N ARG A 8 36.33 -3.95 24.11
CA ARG A 8 35.41 -3.09 23.35
C ARG A 8 35.11 -3.75 22.00
N PRO A 9 33.86 -4.16 21.69
CA PRO A 9 33.55 -4.85 20.42
C PRO A 9 33.42 -3.93 19.19
N HIS A 10 33.61 -2.63 19.32
CA HIS A 10 33.11 -1.66 18.30
C HIS A 10 34.13 -1.25 17.21
N GLU A 11 35.40 -1.55 17.34
CA GLU A 11 36.40 -1.06 16.35
C GLU A 11 36.70 -2.04 15.20
N SER A 12 36.51 -3.33 15.39
CA SER A 12 36.78 -4.35 14.36
C SER A 12 35.67 -4.45 13.31
N GLU A 13 34.41 -4.35 13.71
CA GLU A 13 33.25 -4.42 12.79
C GLU A 13 33.19 -3.20 11.85
N THR A 14 33.53 -2.01 12.35
CA THR A 14 33.59 -0.78 11.53
C THR A 14 34.71 -0.79 10.50
N LYS A 15 35.84 -1.45 10.76
CA LYS A 15 36.97 -1.56 9.80
C LYS A 15 36.65 -2.57 8.67
N ILE A 16 36.04 -3.70 9.00
CA ILE A 16 35.66 -4.73 8.02
C ILE A 16 34.56 -4.19 7.07
N SER A 17 33.59 -3.46 7.61
CA SER A 17 32.54 -2.79 6.81
C SER A 17 33.14 -1.78 5.83
N ARG A 18 34.05 -0.90 6.27
CA ARG A 18 34.67 0.12 5.42
C ARG A 18 35.57 -0.47 4.31
N GLN A 19 36.14 -1.64 4.52
CA GLN A 19 37.00 -2.31 3.52
C GLN A 19 36.13 -3.00 2.45
N ALA A 20 34.99 -3.59 2.81
CA ALA A 20 34.01 -4.14 1.88
C ALA A 20 33.40 -3.04 0.96
N ASP A 21 33.19 -1.86 1.50
CA ASP A 21 32.60 -0.73 0.75
C ASP A 21 33.55 -0.16 -0.34
N ARG A 22 34.85 -0.39 -0.24
CA ARG A 22 35.84 0.04 -1.29
C ARG A 22 35.71 -0.73 -2.60
N PHE A 23 35.17 -1.94 -2.56
CA PHE A 23 34.98 -2.78 -3.77
C PHE A 23 33.55 -2.71 -4.33
N MET A 24 32.67 -1.90 -3.72
CA MET A 24 31.34 -1.71 -4.25
C MET A 24 31.37 -0.88 -5.53
N PRO A 25 30.48 -1.19 -6.52
CA PRO A 25 30.25 -0.36 -7.69
C PRO A 25 29.91 1.08 -7.33
N LEU A 26 30.32 2.04 -8.15
CA LEU A 26 30.11 3.47 -7.89
C LEU A 26 28.65 3.83 -7.62
N PRO A 27 27.64 3.33 -8.38
CA PRO A 27 26.24 3.62 -8.09
C PRO A 27 25.80 3.16 -6.70
N GLU A 28 26.23 1.99 -6.25
CA GLU A 28 25.91 1.47 -4.91
C GLU A 28 26.52 2.34 -3.82
N ARG A 29 27.79 2.76 -4.01
CA ARG A 29 28.48 3.67 -3.07
C ARG A 29 27.78 5.03 -2.97
N LEU A 30 27.35 5.59 -4.11
CA LEU A 30 26.63 6.86 -4.14
C LEU A 30 25.28 6.73 -3.42
N LEU A 31 24.50 5.68 -3.71
CA LEU A 31 23.23 5.48 -3.04
C LEU A 31 23.41 5.24 -1.54
N LEU A 32 24.42 4.45 -1.14
CA LEU A 32 24.71 4.20 0.27
C LEU A 32 25.10 5.50 1.01
N ALA A 33 25.86 6.39 0.35
CA ALA A 33 26.27 7.67 0.95
C ALA A 33 25.10 8.63 1.23
N ILE A 34 24.02 8.55 0.45
CA ILE A 34 22.79 9.34 0.66
C ILE A 34 21.72 8.57 1.45
N SER A 35 22.05 7.34 1.87
CA SER A 35 21.19 6.53 2.73
C SER A 35 21.60 6.70 4.20
N HIS A 36 20.66 6.57 5.09
CA HIS A 36 20.89 6.69 6.53
C HIS A 36 20.13 5.60 7.25
N GLN A 37 20.73 5.05 8.28
CA GLN A 37 20.00 4.13 9.14
C GLN A 37 18.94 4.92 9.93
N PRO A 38 17.69 4.47 9.95
CA PRO A 38 16.69 5.07 10.81
C PRO A 38 17.14 4.88 12.28
N GLU A 39 17.05 5.95 13.06
CA GLU A 39 17.38 5.93 14.49
C GLU A 39 16.51 4.94 15.29
N ASN A 40 15.37 4.56 14.74
CA ASN A 40 14.50 3.50 15.26
C ASN A 40 14.30 2.42 14.22
N GLN A 41 14.57 1.17 14.55
CA GLN A 41 14.32 -0.02 13.71
C GLN A 41 12.83 -0.30 13.48
N CYS A 42 11.95 0.65 13.68
CA CYS A 42 10.53 0.55 13.35
C CYS A 42 10.37 0.70 11.84
N GLY A 43 10.70 -0.36 11.15
CA GLY A 43 10.70 -0.43 9.70
C GLY A 43 9.50 -1.13 9.13
N GLN A 44 8.41 -1.11 9.81
CA GLN A 44 7.09 -1.36 9.26
C GLN A 44 6.41 -0.02 9.06
N LEU A 45 5.63 0.07 7.97
CA LEU A 45 4.69 1.13 7.65
C LEU A 45 4.27 1.88 8.92
N SER A 46 4.44 3.20 8.92
CA SER A 46 4.29 4.12 10.06
C SER A 46 3.50 3.52 11.22
N CYS A 47 4.18 3.21 12.33
CA CYS A 47 3.57 2.61 13.52
C CYS A 47 2.68 3.60 14.30
N LYS A 48 1.86 4.37 13.61
CA LYS A 48 0.61 4.84 14.20
C LYS A 48 -0.37 3.71 14.00
N GLU A 49 -0.75 3.03 15.06
CA GLU A 49 -1.86 2.10 15.01
C GLU A 49 -3.04 2.86 14.39
N GLU A 50 -3.44 2.44 13.19
CA GLU A 50 -4.60 3.01 12.53
C GLU A 50 -5.81 2.67 13.40
N THR A 51 -6.53 3.68 13.85
CA THR A 51 -7.77 3.49 14.60
C THR A 51 -8.94 3.38 13.64
N VAL A 52 -10.07 2.82 14.10
CA VAL A 52 -11.30 2.75 13.32
C VAL A 52 -11.73 4.14 12.83
N ASP A 53 -11.60 5.17 13.67
CA ASP A 53 -11.97 6.54 13.31
C ASP A 53 -11.01 7.16 12.30
N SER A 54 -9.70 6.89 12.42
CA SER A 54 -8.72 7.37 11.43
C SER A 54 -8.90 6.67 10.08
N ALA A 55 -9.24 5.39 10.07
CA ALA A 55 -9.55 4.64 8.86
C ALA A 55 -10.76 5.21 8.12
N LEU A 56 -11.84 5.56 8.85
CA LEU A 56 -12.99 6.24 8.27
C LEU A 56 -12.62 7.60 7.69
N ALA A 57 -11.86 8.41 8.43
CA ALA A 57 -11.44 9.74 7.97
C ALA A 57 -10.63 9.68 6.67
N LEU A 58 -9.78 8.65 6.48
CA LEU A 58 -9.05 8.45 5.24
C LEU A 58 -9.99 8.16 4.05
N LEU A 59 -11.00 7.34 4.24
CA LEU A 59 -12.01 7.04 3.21
C LEU A 59 -12.85 8.28 2.86
N GLN A 60 -13.26 9.06 3.85
CA GLN A 60 -13.98 10.33 3.66
C GLN A 60 -13.12 11.37 2.91
N HIS A 61 -11.82 11.41 3.20
CA HIS A 61 -10.89 12.29 2.48
C HIS A 61 -10.71 11.86 1.02
N ALA A 62 -10.62 10.54 0.78
CA ALA A 62 -10.45 9.98 -0.56
C ALA A 62 -11.70 10.16 -1.43
N PHE A 63 -12.88 9.95 -0.86
CA PHE A 63 -14.16 9.92 -1.58
C PHE A 63 -15.16 10.89 -0.98
N ASN A 64 -15.52 11.93 -1.73
CA ASN A 64 -16.56 12.86 -1.32
C ASN A 64 -17.88 12.10 -1.09
N TYR A 65 -18.56 12.41 0.03
CA TYR A 65 -19.83 11.76 0.41
C TYR A 65 -19.74 10.25 0.63
N PHE A 66 -18.61 9.77 1.13
CA PHE A 66 -18.30 8.35 1.30
C PHE A 66 -19.42 7.58 2.04
N GLU A 67 -19.94 8.11 3.14
CA GLU A 67 -21.02 7.47 3.91
C GLU A 67 -22.29 7.26 3.09
N ARG A 68 -22.62 8.19 2.17
CA ARG A 68 -23.76 8.01 1.27
C ARG A 68 -23.52 6.92 0.23
N GLU A 69 -22.27 6.70 -0.15
CA GLU A 69 -21.93 5.61 -1.07
C GLU A 69 -22.09 4.23 -0.44
N ILE A 70 -21.95 4.10 0.88
CA ILE A 70 -22.00 2.81 1.58
C ILE A 70 -23.26 2.59 2.44
N ALA A 71 -24.02 3.65 2.78
CA ALA A 71 -25.18 3.56 3.65
C ALA A 71 -26.22 2.56 3.14
N GLY A 72 -26.57 1.57 3.99
CA GLY A 72 -27.52 0.52 3.67
C GLY A 72 -27.07 -0.52 2.64
N LYS A 73 -25.81 -0.46 2.19
CA LYS A 73 -25.26 -1.30 1.12
C LYS A 73 -24.44 -2.47 1.64
N ARG A 74 -24.24 -3.47 0.76
CA ARG A 74 -23.28 -4.55 0.95
C ARG A 74 -21.94 -4.10 0.40
N VAL A 75 -20.90 -4.12 1.24
CA VAL A 75 -19.56 -3.63 0.91
C VAL A 75 -18.55 -4.76 1.04
N LEU A 76 -17.62 -4.85 0.09
CA LEU A 76 -16.43 -5.69 0.18
C LEU A 76 -15.21 -4.79 0.40
N ASP A 77 -14.48 -5.03 1.47
CA ASP A 77 -13.16 -4.45 1.77
C ASP A 77 -12.09 -5.42 1.26
N PHE A 78 -11.51 -5.12 0.10
CA PHE A 78 -10.57 -6.00 -0.58
C PHE A 78 -9.12 -5.67 -0.21
N GLY A 79 -8.46 -6.56 0.51
CA GLY A 79 -7.18 -6.31 1.17
C GLY A 79 -7.38 -5.60 2.51
N CYS A 80 -8.30 -6.12 3.34
CA CYS A 80 -8.79 -5.43 4.55
C CYS A 80 -7.75 -5.31 5.67
N GLY A 81 -6.60 -6.00 5.58
CA GLY A 81 -5.57 -5.98 6.61
C GLY A 81 -6.14 -6.32 8.00
N TYR A 82 -5.86 -5.49 8.98
CA TYR A 82 -6.33 -5.66 10.37
C TYR A 82 -7.81 -5.32 10.61
N GLY A 83 -8.56 -4.94 9.58
CA GLY A 83 -10.00 -4.76 9.64
C GLY A 83 -10.50 -3.41 10.16
N GLN A 84 -9.64 -2.42 10.41
CA GLN A 84 -10.07 -1.11 10.89
C GLN A 84 -11.06 -0.44 9.94
N GLN A 85 -10.81 -0.49 8.63
CA GLN A 85 -11.72 0.07 7.62
C GLN A 85 -13.03 -0.72 7.52
N THR A 86 -12.94 -2.06 7.55
CA THR A 86 -14.10 -2.94 7.55
C THR A 86 -15.06 -2.59 8.68
N VAL A 87 -14.53 -2.45 9.90
CA VAL A 87 -15.31 -2.05 11.09
C VAL A 87 -15.81 -0.61 10.96
N ALA A 88 -15.00 0.32 10.47
CA ALA A 88 -15.37 1.71 10.27
C ALA A 88 -16.55 1.85 9.31
N MET A 89 -16.57 1.11 8.21
CA MET A 89 -17.66 1.11 7.23
C MET A 89 -18.95 0.55 7.81
N ALA A 90 -18.90 -0.51 8.60
CA ALA A 90 -20.08 -1.04 9.28
C ALA A 90 -20.66 -0.03 10.28
N LYS A 91 -19.80 0.67 11.06
CA LYS A 91 -20.22 1.75 11.96
C LYS A 91 -20.80 2.94 11.21
N ALA A 92 -20.25 3.27 10.03
CA ALA A 92 -20.72 4.37 9.18
C ALA A 92 -22.02 4.06 8.40
N GLY A 93 -22.67 2.92 8.66
CA GLY A 93 -24.01 2.63 8.15
C GLY A 93 -24.08 1.66 6.99
N ALA A 94 -22.99 0.98 6.60
CA ALA A 94 -23.08 -0.15 5.69
C ALA A 94 -23.99 -1.25 6.27
N LYS A 95 -24.82 -1.87 5.43
CA LYS A 95 -25.72 -2.96 5.84
C LYS A 95 -24.92 -4.21 6.23
N TYR A 96 -23.89 -4.50 5.45
CA TYR A 96 -23.01 -5.65 5.63
C TYR A 96 -21.63 -5.33 5.03
N VAL A 97 -20.57 -5.73 5.71
CA VAL A 97 -19.19 -5.55 5.21
C VAL A 97 -18.45 -6.87 5.28
N ALA A 98 -17.92 -7.34 4.15
CA ALA A 98 -16.97 -8.45 4.11
C ALA A 98 -15.55 -7.89 4.01
N GLY A 99 -14.66 -8.26 4.92
CA GLY A 99 -13.23 -8.01 4.83
C GLY A 99 -12.52 -9.22 4.24
N LEU A 100 -11.84 -9.02 3.11
CA LEU A 100 -11.08 -10.06 2.42
C LEU A 100 -9.58 -9.79 2.57
N ASP A 101 -8.83 -10.76 3.08
CA ASP A 101 -7.36 -10.71 3.12
C ASP A 101 -6.78 -12.13 3.12
N ILE A 102 -5.60 -12.32 2.53
CA ILE A 102 -4.91 -13.63 2.50
C ILE A 102 -4.24 -13.98 3.84
N ASN A 103 -4.03 -13.00 4.72
CA ASN A 103 -3.30 -13.17 5.97
C ASN A 103 -4.24 -13.52 7.11
N GLN A 104 -4.23 -14.78 7.53
CA GLN A 104 -5.09 -15.28 8.60
C GLN A 104 -4.93 -14.56 9.95
N LYS A 105 -3.71 -14.06 10.24
CA LYS A 105 -3.47 -13.29 11.47
C LYS A 105 -4.17 -11.92 11.42
N PHE A 106 -4.22 -11.31 10.23
CA PHE A 106 -4.93 -10.06 10.03
C PHE A 106 -6.43 -10.27 10.17
N LEU A 107 -6.97 -11.30 9.53
CA LEU A 107 -8.39 -11.66 9.63
C LEU A 107 -8.82 -11.95 11.07
N GLN A 108 -7.96 -12.64 11.85
CA GLN A 108 -8.28 -12.89 13.26
C GLN A 108 -8.35 -11.60 14.07
N ARG A 109 -7.39 -10.69 13.91
CA ARG A 109 -7.45 -9.37 14.56
C ARG A 109 -8.67 -8.55 14.12
N GLY A 110 -9.07 -8.66 12.85
CA GLY A 110 -10.30 -8.04 12.34
C GLY A 110 -11.55 -8.58 13.04
N ARG A 111 -11.65 -9.91 13.25
CA ARG A 111 -12.76 -10.53 14.00
C ARG A 111 -12.80 -10.04 15.45
N ASP A 112 -11.64 -10.02 16.10
CA ASP A 112 -11.53 -9.54 17.49
C ASP A 112 -11.94 -8.06 17.59
N LEU A 113 -11.56 -7.24 16.60
CA LEU A 113 -11.95 -5.83 16.53
C LEU A 113 -13.46 -5.66 16.29
N ALA A 114 -14.07 -6.45 15.39
CA ALA A 114 -15.51 -6.41 15.14
C ALA A 114 -16.32 -6.81 16.37
N ALA A 115 -15.87 -7.85 17.10
CA ALA A 115 -16.50 -8.26 18.37
C ALA A 115 -16.44 -7.17 19.43
N GLN A 116 -15.32 -6.42 19.54
CA GLN A 116 -15.20 -5.27 20.46
C GLN A 116 -16.20 -4.13 20.18
N HIS A 117 -16.76 -4.09 18.97
CA HIS A 117 -17.71 -3.07 18.53
C HIS A 117 -19.13 -3.60 18.35
N ASP A 118 -19.45 -4.80 18.83
CA ASP A 118 -20.78 -5.44 18.74
C ASP A 118 -21.32 -5.49 17.30
N LEU A 119 -20.47 -5.85 16.34
CA LEU A 119 -20.80 -5.90 14.90
C LEU A 119 -21.05 -7.32 14.38
N ASP A 120 -21.33 -8.27 15.27
CA ASP A 120 -21.64 -9.65 14.91
C ASP A 120 -22.81 -9.72 13.92
N GLY A 121 -22.65 -10.52 12.87
CA GLY A 121 -23.62 -10.65 11.79
C GLY A 121 -23.67 -9.49 10.77
N ARG A 122 -22.96 -8.38 11.04
CA ARG A 122 -22.82 -7.26 10.08
C ARG A 122 -21.46 -7.19 9.42
N VAL A 123 -20.47 -7.82 10.03
CA VAL A 123 -19.09 -7.87 9.53
C VAL A 123 -18.65 -9.32 9.43
N GLU A 124 -18.01 -9.67 8.35
CA GLU A 124 -17.39 -10.98 8.11
C GLU A 124 -15.93 -10.79 7.66
N PHE A 125 -15.05 -11.70 8.09
CA PHE A 125 -13.65 -11.73 7.64
C PHE A 125 -13.33 -13.09 7.01
N THR A 126 -12.89 -13.08 5.74
CA THR A 126 -12.64 -14.28 4.94
C THR A 126 -11.37 -14.15 4.11
N ASP A 127 -10.76 -15.27 3.76
CA ASP A 127 -9.60 -15.35 2.86
C ASP A 127 -9.98 -15.63 1.40
N LYS A 128 -11.28 -15.91 1.15
CA LYS A 128 -11.81 -16.19 -0.19
C LYS A 128 -13.26 -15.74 -0.31
N LEU A 129 -13.69 -15.43 -1.51
CA LEU A 129 -15.09 -15.19 -1.82
C LEU A 129 -15.77 -16.51 -2.18
N ASP A 130 -16.94 -16.73 -1.60
CA ASP A 130 -17.81 -17.84 -1.98
C ASP A 130 -18.62 -17.49 -3.25
N GLU A 131 -19.13 -18.49 -3.97
CA GLU A 131 -19.91 -18.28 -5.18
C GLU A 131 -21.14 -17.38 -4.98
N CYS A 132 -21.78 -17.47 -3.81
CA CYS A 132 -22.94 -16.62 -3.49
C CYS A 132 -22.58 -15.16 -3.20
N GLN A 133 -21.31 -14.85 -2.99
CA GLN A 133 -20.82 -13.48 -2.80
C GLN A 133 -20.45 -12.82 -4.14
N LEU A 134 -20.27 -13.59 -5.21
CA LEU A 134 -20.02 -13.03 -6.53
C LEU A 134 -21.26 -12.27 -7.03
N GLY A 135 -21.05 -11.08 -7.57
CA GLY A 135 -22.12 -10.21 -8.05
C GLY A 135 -23.04 -9.65 -6.95
N SER A 136 -22.68 -9.77 -5.66
CA SER A 136 -23.56 -9.43 -4.55
C SER A 136 -23.23 -8.12 -3.84
N PHE A 137 -22.08 -7.51 -4.11
CA PHE A 137 -21.65 -6.29 -3.44
C PHE A 137 -22.02 -5.03 -4.24
N ASP A 138 -22.65 -4.09 -3.59
CA ASP A 138 -22.95 -2.78 -4.16
C ASP A 138 -21.69 -1.92 -4.32
N VAL A 139 -20.73 -2.10 -3.39
CA VAL A 139 -19.46 -1.37 -3.38
C VAL A 139 -18.33 -2.35 -3.05
N VAL A 140 -17.28 -2.31 -3.84
CA VAL A 140 -16.00 -2.94 -3.51
C VAL A 140 -14.99 -1.83 -3.25
N ILE A 141 -14.21 -1.94 -2.19
CA ILE A 141 -13.18 -0.95 -1.83
C ILE A 141 -11.83 -1.65 -1.77
N SER A 142 -10.80 -1.04 -2.33
CA SER A 142 -9.42 -1.46 -2.15
C SER A 142 -8.56 -0.23 -1.91
N GLN A 143 -8.05 -0.09 -0.67
CA GLN A 143 -7.30 1.09 -0.25
C GLN A 143 -5.82 0.76 -0.08
N ASN A 144 -4.95 1.59 -0.69
CA ASN A 144 -3.49 1.52 -0.57
C ASN A 144 -2.92 0.10 -0.83
N SER A 145 -3.48 -0.60 -1.82
CA SER A 145 -3.11 -1.98 -2.10
C SER A 145 -2.75 -2.21 -3.58
N MET A 146 -3.24 -1.35 -4.49
CA MET A 146 -3.09 -1.55 -5.93
C MET A 146 -1.63 -1.56 -6.39
N GLU A 147 -0.76 -0.81 -5.72
CA GLU A 147 0.68 -0.76 -5.93
C GLU A 147 1.40 -2.06 -5.54
N HIS A 148 0.76 -2.88 -4.71
CA HIS A 148 1.30 -4.13 -4.18
C HIS A 148 0.85 -5.37 -4.99
N TYR A 149 -0.17 -5.26 -5.83
CA TYR A 149 -0.68 -6.40 -6.60
C TYR A 149 0.21 -6.74 -7.79
N ILE A 150 0.97 -7.83 -7.69
CA ILE A 150 1.88 -8.30 -8.76
C ILE A 150 1.10 -8.71 -10.02
N GLN A 151 -0.12 -9.24 -9.87
CA GLN A 151 -1.03 -9.60 -10.95
C GLN A 151 -2.27 -8.68 -10.96
N PRO A 152 -2.12 -7.38 -11.22
CA PRO A 152 -3.19 -6.40 -11.01
C PRO A 152 -4.41 -6.61 -11.93
N VAL A 153 -4.23 -7.21 -13.11
CA VAL A 153 -5.34 -7.53 -14.01
C VAL A 153 -6.26 -8.57 -13.41
N GLU A 154 -5.69 -9.65 -12.86
CA GLU A 154 -6.48 -10.71 -12.24
C GLU A 154 -7.20 -10.23 -10.99
N ILE A 155 -6.52 -9.43 -10.18
CA ILE A 155 -7.11 -8.81 -8.99
C ILE A 155 -8.28 -7.88 -9.37
N LEU A 156 -8.12 -7.02 -10.39
CA LEU A 156 -9.23 -6.17 -10.87
C LEU A 156 -10.41 -6.99 -11.41
N LYS A 157 -10.16 -8.12 -12.08
CA LYS A 157 -11.23 -9.03 -12.53
C LYS A 157 -11.97 -9.67 -11.35
N ILE A 158 -11.24 -10.09 -10.30
CA ILE A 158 -11.85 -10.64 -9.08
C ILE A 158 -12.71 -9.58 -8.39
N MET A 159 -12.20 -8.35 -8.20
CA MET A 159 -12.98 -7.26 -7.63
C MET A 159 -14.24 -6.98 -8.46
N LYS A 160 -14.10 -6.96 -9.81
CA LYS A 160 -15.23 -6.76 -10.71
C LYS A 160 -16.25 -7.89 -10.60
N SER A 161 -15.83 -9.16 -10.49
CA SER A 161 -16.76 -10.30 -10.37
C SER A 161 -17.55 -10.30 -9.06
N ALA A 162 -17.02 -9.67 -8.00
CA ALA A 162 -17.73 -9.48 -6.74
C ALA A 162 -18.84 -8.42 -6.81
N LEU A 163 -18.71 -7.46 -7.75
CA LEU A 163 -19.65 -6.35 -7.88
C LEU A 163 -21.01 -6.78 -8.45
N HIS A 164 -22.07 -6.26 -7.84
CA HIS A 164 -23.38 -6.18 -8.48
C HIS A 164 -23.26 -5.41 -9.83
N PRO A 165 -24.07 -5.73 -10.86
CA PRO A 165 -23.98 -5.05 -12.15
C PRO A 165 -24.05 -3.52 -12.12
N ALA A 166 -24.77 -2.94 -11.15
CA ALA A 166 -24.84 -1.50 -10.91
C ALA A 166 -23.86 -1.02 -9.81
N GLY A 167 -22.96 -1.89 -9.36
CA GLY A 167 -22.02 -1.60 -8.27
C GLY A 167 -20.85 -0.71 -8.69
N LYS A 168 -20.13 -0.22 -7.69
CA LYS A 168 -18.94 0.63 -7.86
C LYS A 168 -17.72 0.00 -7.20
N LEU A 169 -16.56 0.15 -7.85
CA LEU A 169 -15.26 -0.19 -7.28
C LEU A 169 -14.53 1.11 -6.91
N LEU A 170 -14.23 1.28 -5.64
CA LEU A 170 -13.50 2.41 -5.10
C LEU A 170 -12.05 1.98 -4.85
N ILE A 171 -11.11 2.58 -5.54
CA ILE A 171 -9.68 2.26 -5.41
C ILE A 171 -8.91 3.49 -4.99
N THR A 172 -8.04 3.31 -3.99
CA THR A 172 -6.97 4.25 -3.69
C THR A 172 -5.62 3.56 -3.74
N PHE A 173 -4.60 4.26 -4.18
CA PHE A 173 -3.23 3.78 -4.10
C PHE A 173 -2.22 4.92 -4.15
N GLY A 174 -1.04 4.67 -3.59
CA GLY A 174 0.05 5.64 -3.65
C GLY A 174 1.14 5.41 -2.60
N PRO A 175 2.32 5.97 -2.85
CA PRO A 175 2.69 6.78 -4.02
C PRO A 175 2.86 5.94 -5.30
N PRO A 176 2.35 6.43 -6.47
CA PRO A 176 2.59 5.77 -7.75
C PRO A 176 4.09 5.68 -8.09
N TRP A 177 4.46 4.72 -8.95
CA TRP A 177 5.85 4.38 -9.23
C TRP A 177 6.77 5.56 -9.59
N PHE A 178 6.29 6.53 -10.36
CA PHE A 178 7.06 7.69 -10.76
C PHE A 178 7.01 8.87 -9.78
N ALA A 179 6.21 8.76 -8.72
CA ALA A 179 6.19 9.75 -7.64
C ALA A 179 7.54 9.78 -6.88
N PRO A 180 7.83 10.85 -6.13
CA PRO A 180 9.11 11.00 -5.41
C PRO A 180 9.51 9.80 -4.57
N TYR A 181 8.54 9.16 -3.96
CA TYR A 181 8.74 8.00 -3.08
C TYR A 181 8.05 6.73 -3.58
N GLY A 182 7.80 6.62 -4.88
CA GLY A 182 7.14 5.47 -5.51
C GLY A 182 7.89 4.14 -5.36
N SER A 183 9.14 4.17 -4.97
CA SER A 183 9.92 2.96 -4.61
C SER A 183 9.66 2.45 -3.20
N HIS A 184 8.94 3.18 -2.34
CA HIS A 184 8.68 2.86 -0.94
C HIS A 184 9.96 2.65 -0.08
N MET A 185 11.07 3.26 -0.48
CA MET A 185 12.39 3.11 0.18
C MET A 185 12.71 4.23 1.18
N GLN A 186 11.70 4.95 1.70
CA GLN A 186 11.89 6.05 2.66
C GLN A 186 12.55 5.60 3.98
N PHE A 187 12.44 4.33 4.34
CA PHE A 187 13.12 3.77 5.51
C PHE A 187 14.65 3.78 5.39
N MET A 188 15.20 3.85 4.18
CA MET A 188 16.66 3.88 3.97
C MET A 188 17.16 5.24 3.46
N THR A 189 16.34 6.02 2.75
CA THR A 189 16.75 7.34 2.26
C THR A 189 15.56 8.29 2.09
N ARG A 190 15.78 9.59 2.37
CA ARG A 190 14.81 10.65 2.12
C ARG A 190 14.97 11.30 0.75
N VAL A 191 15.93 10.84 -0.06
CA VAL A 191 16.12 11.35 -1.42
C VAL A 191 14.98 10.85 -2.29
N PRO A 192 14.24 11.76 -2.96
CA PRO A 192 13.14 11.37 -3.85
C PRO A 192 13.67 10.77 -5.15
N TRP A 193 12.82 10.00 -5.84
CA TRP A 193 13.06 9.42 -7.17
C TRP A 193 14.27 8.49 -7.27
N ILE A 194 14.71 7.86 -6.20
CA ILE A 194 15.86 6.94 -6.23
C ILE A 194 15.68 5.79 -7.23
N ASN A 195 14.46 5.34 -7.45
CA ASN A 195 14.11 4.32 -8.43
C ASN A 195 14.21 4.79 -9.89
N LEU A 196 14.30 6.10 -10.12
CA LEU A 196 14.56 6.69 -11.45
C LEU A 196 16.03 7.03 -11.63
N MET A 197 16.74 7.32 -10.53
CA MET A 197 18.17 7.67 -10.52
C MET A 197 19.08 6.45 -10.54
N PHE A 198 18.65 5.35 -9.90
CA PHE A 198 19.42 4.12 -9.75
C PHE A 198 18.64 2.93 -10.29
N GLY A 199 19.35 2.01 -10.97
CA GLY A 199 18.77 0.75 -11.42
C GLY A 199 18.30 -0.12 -10.24
N GLU A 200 17.27 -0.96 -10.48
CA GLU A 200 16.70 -1.84 -9.47
C GLU A 200 17.73 -2.68 -8.71
N ALA A 201 18.68 -3.30 -9.43
CA ALA A 201 19.73 -4.10 -8.80
C ALA A 201 20.55 -3.29 -7.78
N THR A 202 20.88 -2.03 -8.11
CA THR A 202 21.60 -1.12 -7.20
C THR A 202 20.76 -0.80 -5.97
N VAL A 203 19.49 -0.43 -6.16
CA VAL A 203 18.60 -0.09 -5.04
C VAL A 203 18.42 -1.29 -4.12
N MET A 204 18.14 -2.45 -4.68
CA MET A 204 17.90 -3.67 -3.90
C MET A 204 19.18 -4.16 -3.19
N LYS A 205 20.35 -4.01 -3.82
CA LYS A 205 21.63 -4.35 -3.19
C LYS A 205 21.94 -3.46 -1.99
N VAL A 206 21.70 -2.15 -2.11
CA VAL A 206 21.87 -1.22 -0.98
C VAL A 206 20.80 -1.47 0.10
N ARG A 207 19.55 -1.75 -0.30
CA ARG A 207 18.45 -2.10 0.60
C ARG A 207 18.79 -3.25 1.56
N GLN A 208 19.54 -4.25 1.13
CA GLN A 208 19.99 -5.39 1.96
C GLN A 208 20.81 -4.97 3.19
N ARG A 209 21.37 -3.74 3.19
CA ARG A 209 22.04 -3.17 4.39
C ARG A 209 21.05 -2.71 5.45
N PHE A 210 19.77 -2.54 5.10
CA PHE A 210 18.70 -2.00 5.95
C PHE A 210 17.61 -3.02 6.26
N ARG A 211 17.49 -4.07 5.43
CA ARG A 211 16.48 -5.14 5.54
C ARG A 211 17.11 -6.49 5.24
N ASN A 212 16.83 -7.45 6.10
CA ASN A 212 17.35 -8.82 5.99
C ASN A 212 16.24 -9.80 5.59
N ASP A 213 15.50 -9.47 4.53
CA ASP A 213 14.42 -10.31 3.99
C ASP A 213 14.81 -11.07 2.71
N GLY A 214 16.04 -10.88 2.24
CA GLY A 214 16.58 -11.56 1.06
C GLY A 214 16.04 -11.04 -0.29
N ALA A 215 15.15 -10.07 -0.31
CA ALA A 215 14.56 -9.56 -1.56
C ALA A 215 15.60 -8.91 -2.49
N MET A 216 15.62 -9.34 -3.75
CA MET A 216 16.53 -8.86 -4.81
C MET A 216 15.82 -8.02 -5.87
N LYS A 217 14.47 -8.02 -5.87
CA LYS A 217 13.60 -7.26 -6.76
C LYS A 217 12.51 -6.56 -5.99
N TYR A 218 11.94 -5.48 -6.55
CA TYR A 218 10.81 -4.80 -5.94
C TYR A 218 9.60 -5.72 -5.75
N GLU A 219 9.40 -6.68 -6.64
CA GLU A 219 8.30 -7.65 -6.55
C GLU A 219 8.44 -8.64 -5.38
N GLU A 220 9.65 -8.81 -4.86
CA GLU A 220 9.98 -9.77 -3.79
C GLU A 220 9.95 -9.13 -2.39
N VAL A 221 9.79 -7.80 -2.28
CA VAL A 221 9.68 -7.15 -0.97
C VAL A 221 8.39 -7.57 -0.27
N GLU A 222 8.35 -7.47 1.05
CA GLU A 222 7.14 -7.73 1.83
C GLU A 222 5.96 -6.92 1.27
N GLY A 223 4.86 -7.60 0.96
CA GLY A 223 3.70 -7.03 0.28
C GLY A 223 3.84 -6.89 -1.24
N GLY A 224 5.04 -7.11 -1.80
CA GLY A 224 5.33 -6.88 -3.21
C GLY A 224 5.35 -5.39 -3.59
N LEU A 225 5.89 -5.05 -4.76
CA LEU A 225 5.75 -3.71 -5.35
C LEU A 225 5.67 -3.84 -6.88
N ALA A 226 4.45 -3.64 -7.40
CA ALA A 226 4.11 -3.90 -8.81
C ALA A 226 4.52 -2.78 -9.77
N LYS A 227 5.28 -1.76 -9.31
CA LYS A 227 5.67 -0.58 -10.09
C LYS A 227 4.44 0.05 -10.77
N MET A 228 3.36 0.26 -10.00
CA MET A 228 2.12 0.80 -10.50
C MET A 228 2.26 2.31 -10.75
N SER A 229 2.09 2.72 -12.01
CA SER A 229 1.97 4.13 -12.40
C SER A 229 0.52 4.50 -12.69
N VAL A 230 0.22 5.79 -12.75
CA VAL A 230 -1.14 6.26 -13.06
C VAL A 230 -1.57 5.81 -14.45
N ALA A 231 -0.72 5.96 -15.46
CA ALA A 231 -1.02 5.53 -16.83
C ALA A 231 -1.16 4.00 -16.95
N LYS A 232 -0.34 3.23 -16.22
CA LYS A 232 -0.50 1.77 -16.14
C LYS A 232 -1.85 1.41 -15.56
N PHE A 233 -2.24 2.01 -14.45
CA PHE A 233 -3.53 1.79 -13.80
C PHE A 233 -4.72 2.13 -14.73
N GLU A 234 -4.72 3.33 -15.33
CA GLU A 234 -5.79 3.76 -16.26
C GLU A 234 -5.96 2.75 -17.41
N ARG A 235 -4.86 2.23 -17.98
CA ARG A 235 -4.88 1.22 -19.03
C ARG A 235 -5.45 -0.13 -18.55
N LEU A 236 -5.04 -0.58 -17.36
CA LEU A 236 -5.52 -1.84 -16.78
C LEU A 236 -7.01 -1.81 -16.50
N VAL A 237 -7.54 -0.68 -16.01
CA VAL A 237 -8.97 -0.48 -15.80
C VAL A 237 -9.76 -0.73 -17.11
N LEU A 238 -9.32 -0.14 -18.22
CA LEU A 238 -9.95 -0.34 -19.54
C LEU A 238 -9.84 -1.78 -20.01
N GLN A 239 -8.69 -2.43 -19.85
CA GLN A 239 -8.48 -3.84 -20.20
C GLN A 239 -9.42 -4.79 -19.44
N CYS A 240 -9.81 -4.43 -18.22
CA CYS A 240 -10.76 -5.20 -17.40
C CYS A 240 -12.22 -4.88 -17.72
N GLY A 241 -12.52 -4.09 -18.77
CA GLY A 241 -13.88 -3.70 -19.14
C GLY A 241 -14.54 -2.86 -18.06
N MET A 242 -13.78 -1.97 -17.47
CA MET A 242 -14.25 -0.96 -16.50
C MET A 242 -13.90 0.44 -17.02
N LYS A 243 -14.61 1.44 -16.53
CA LYS A 243 -14.32 2.86 -16.82
C LYS A 243 -14.22 3.65 -15.52
N ILE A 244 -13.38 4.67 -15.55
CA ILE A 244 -13.23 5.61 -14.45
C ILE A 244 -14.41 6.59 -14.51
N GLN A 245 -15.30 6.52 -13.51
CA GLN A 245 -16.43 7.44 -13.37
C GLN A 245 -15.99 8.74 -12.70
N HIS A 246 -15.14 8.63 -11.68
CA HIS A 246 -14.57 9.76 -10.96
C HIS A 246 -13.12 9.48 -10.60
N LYS A 247 -12.28 10.51 -10.67
CA LYS A 247 -10.89 10.45 -10.21
C LYS A 247 -10.46 11.74 -9.51
N LYS A 248 -9.69 11.60 -8.45
CA LYS A 248 -9.01 12.68 -7.75
C LYS A 248 -7.54 12.29 -7.61
N TYR A 249 -6.66 13.10 -8.17
CA TYR A 249 -5.22 12.96 -7.98
C TYR A 249 -4.75 13.97 -6.94
N GLU A 250 -4.03 13.50 -5.95
CA GLU A 250 -3.43 14.33 -4.93
C GLU A 250 -1.93 14.45 -5.24
N CYS A 251 -1.46 15.65 -5.49
CA CYS A 251 -0.07 15.91 -5.77
C CYS A 251 0.71 16.21 -4.48
N ILE A 252 2.03 16.08 -4.56
CA ILE A 252 2.90 16.45 -3.44
C ILE A 252 2.76 17.93 -3.10
N LYS A 253 2.74 18.25 -1.78
CA LYS A 253 2.78 19.62 -1.23
C LYS A 253 1.75 20.59 -1.82
N GLY A 254 0.57 20.11 -2.20
CA GLY A 254 -0.49 20.98 -2.73
C GLY A 254 -0.22 21.51 -4.16
N LEU A 255 0.67 20.88 -4.90
CA LEU A 255 0.96 21.21 -6.30
C LEU A 255 -0.04 20.54 -7.26
N ASP A 256 -1.33 20.57 -6.95
CA ASP A 256 -2.37 19.83 -7.69
C ASP A 256 -2.52 20.26 -9.15
N PHE A 257 -2.08 21.46 -9.48
CA PHE A 257 -2.04 21.93 -10.88
C PHE A 257 -1.09 21.11 -11.76
N LEU A 258 -0.02 20.51 -11.19
CA LEU A 258 0.94 19.67 -11.90
C LEU A 258 0.32 18.31 -12.28
N GLY A 259 -0.67 17.86 -11.55
CA GLY A 259 -1.45 16.65 -11.87
C GLY A 259 -2.27 16.78 -13.17
N LYS A 260 -2.45 18.01 -13.68
CA LYS A 260 -3.15 18.29 -14.94
C LYS A 260 -2.23 18.24 -16.17
N LEU A 261 -0.91 18.23 -15.98
CA LEU A 261 0.07 18.21 -17.08
C LEU A 261 0.31 16.78 -17.55
N PRO A 262 -0.07 16.40 -18.78
CA PRO A 262 -0.14 14.99 -19.21
C PRO A 262 1.16 14.19 -19.03
N VAL A 263 2.32 14.80 -19.29
CA VAL A 263 3.63 14.14 -19.22
C VAL A 263 4.22 14.20 -17.81
N LEU A 264 4.09 15.35 -17.13
CA LEU A 264 4.72 15.59 -15.82
C LEU A 264 3.90 15.06 -14.66
N ARG A 265 2.58 14.83 -14.84
CA ARG A 265 1.69 14.39 -13.76
C ARG A 265 2.21 13.17 -13.00
N GLU A 266 2.82 12.21 -13.70
CA GLU A 266 3.34 10.98 -13.10
C GLU A 266 4.43 11.25 -12.04
N LEU A 267 5.18 12.33 -12.18
CA LEU A 267 6.24 12.69 -11.24
C LEU A 267 5.72 13.36 -9.97
N PHE A 268 4.51 13.93 -10.00
CA PHE A 268 3.99 14.76 -8.92
C PHE A 268 2.74 14.20 -8.24
N ILE A 269 2.02 13.27 -8.88
CA ILE A 269 0.88 12.59 -8.24
C ILE A 269 1.42 11.66 -7.15
N ASN A 270 1.03 11.94 -5.91
CA ASN A 270 1.41 11.16 -4.74
C ASN A 270 0.33 10.16 -4.33
N HIS A 271 -0.94 10.44 -4.67
CA HIS A 271 -2.05 9.55 -4.34
C HIS A 271 -3.12 9.59 -5.42
N VAL A 272 -3.71 8.44 -5.68
CA VAL A 272 -4.77 8.24 -6.69
C VAL A 272 -6.02 7.73 -6.00
N ASN A 273 -7.12 8.45 -6.17
CA ASN A 273 -8.44 8.04 -5.67
C ASN A 273 -9.39 7.94 -6.88
N CYS A 274 -9.94 6.76 -7.13
CA CYS A 274 -10.78 6.51 -8.28
C CYS A 274 -12.04 5.74 -7.91
N ALA A 275 -13.17 6.15 -8.51
CA ALA A 275 -14.40 5.36 -8.55
C ALA A 275 -14.56 4.78 -9.96
N LEU A 276 -14.68 3.47 -10.05
CA LEU A 276 -14.82 2.71 -11.29
C LEU A 276 -16.19 2.06 -11.36
N VAL A 277 -16.71 1.93 -12.58
CA VAL A 277 -17.94 1.20 -12.88
C VAL A 277 -17.72 0.29 -14.09
N ALA A 278 -18.56 -0.73 -14.25
CA ALA A 278 -18.53 -1.57 -15.43
C ALA A 278 -18.83 -0.73 -16.70
N CYS A 279 -18.23 -1.15 -17.84
CA CYS A 279 -18.51 -0.54 -19.13
C CYS A 279 -19.89 -0.94 -19.65
#